data_8f3d6c941ca981d673369d92ad00e3a1
#
_entry.id   8f3d6c941ca981d673369d92ad00e3a1
#
_cell.length_a   1.000
_cell.length_b   1.000
_cell.length_c   1.000
_cell.angle_alpha   90.00
_cell.angle_beta   90.00
_cell.angle_gamma   90.00
#
_symmetry.space_group_name_H-M   'P 1'
#
loop_
_entity.id
_entity.type
_entity.pdbx_description
1 polymer ?
#
loop_
_entity_poly.entity_id
_entity_poly.type
_entity_poly.pdbx_seq_one_letter_code
_entity_poly.pdbx_strand_id
1 'polypeptide(L)'
;MYGLWKPRVLGSWKVPATGPVILAVNHSHGVDGPMVMGVAPRPTHFLIKKEAFVGPLDPFLLRIGQLKVDRSIADRTAITGALDVLAADGVLGIFPEGTRGEGDFASLRAGLAYFAVRSGAPIVPVAVLGTAEKSGRLIKALPPLRSRVDVVFGDPFDAGDGSGRRTRKALDEATERIQKQLAAHLDDARRLTGR
;
A
#
# COMPACT_ATOMS: atom_id res chain seq x y z
N MET A 1 15.96 8.84 -3.20
CA MET A 1 15.97 7.38 -2.95
C MET A 1 17.13 6.68 -3.62
N TYR A 2 17.34 6.89 -4.92
CA TYR A 2 18.43 6.25 -5.68
C TYR A 2 19.86 6.52 -5.16
N GLY A 3 20.06 7.52 -4.28
CA GLY A 3 21.35 7.76 -3.63
C GLY A 3 21.57 7.00 -2.30
N LEU A 4 20.48 6.62 -1.62
CA LEU A 4 20.53 5.94 -0.33
C LEU A 4 20.37 4.42 -0.48
N TRP A 5 19.53 3.96 -1.39
CA TRP A 5 19.28 2.55 -1.68
C TRP A 5 19.35 2.29 -3.18
N LYS A 6 19.37 1.01 -3.56
CA LYS A 6 19.33 0.55 -4.96
C LYS A 6 17.95 -0.06 -5.24
N PRO A 7 16.91 0.76 -5.50
CA PRO A 7 15.59 0.23 -5.80
C PRO A 7 15.63 -0.47 -7.18
N ARG A 8 15.09 -1.69 -7.23
CA ARG A 8 14.77 -2.41 -8.46
C ARG A 8 13.26 -2.43 -8.61
N VAL A 9 12.75 -1.78 -9.63
CA VAL A 9 11.32 -1.61 -9.88
C VAL A 9 10.90 -2.52 -11.02
N LEU A 10 9.92 -3.37 -10.76
CA LEU A 10 9.38 -4.31 -11.73
C LEU A 10 7.87 -4.10 -11.87
N GLY A 11 7.36 -4.11 -13.09
CA GLY A 11 5.93 -4.07 -13.37
C GLY A 11 5.24 -2.73 -13.13
N SER A 12 5.96 -1.61 -12.99
CA SER A 12 5.33 -0.29 -12.74
C SER A 12 4.34 0.12 -13.84
N TRP A 13 4.52 -0.36 -15.07
CA TRP A 13 3.61 -0.14 -16.20
C TRP A 13 2.25 -0.83 -16.05
N LYS A 14 2.09 -1.75 -15.11
CA LYS A 14 0.84 -2.44 -14.78
C LYS A 14 -0.13 -1.53 -14.00
N VAL A 15 0.38 -0.45 -13.40
CA VAL A 15 -0.49 0.55 -12.75
C VAL A 15 -1.24 1.32 -13.83
N PRO A 16 -2.58 1.30 -13.84
CA PRO A 16 -3.37 2.06 -14.81
C PRO A 16 -2.95 3.53 -14.88
N ALA A 17 -2.73 4.02 -16.10
CA ALA A 17 -2.26 5.39 -16.34
C ALA A 17 -3.31 6.44 -15.95
N THR A 18 -4.58 6.09 -16.00
CA THR A 18 -5.74 6.95 -15.69
C THR A 18 -6.73 6.22 -14.83
N GLY A 19 -7.71 6.93 -14.28
CA GLY A 19 -8.75 6.38 -13.41
C GLY A 19 -8.26 6.11 -11.97
N PRO A 20 -9.18 5.75 -11.08
CA PRO A 20 -8.86 5.44 -9.69
C PRO A 20 -8.09 4.12 -9.59
N VAL A 21 -7.13 4.04 -8.67
CA VAL A 21 -6.34 2.83 -8.41
C VAL A 21 -6.07 2.69 -6.92
N ILE A 22 -6.11 1.48 -6.40
CA ILE A 22 -5.66 1.16 -5.05
C ILE A 22 -4.37 0.33 -5.14
N LEU A 23 -3.27 0.83 -4.59
CA LEU A 23 -2.05 0.06 -4.40
C LEU A 23 -2.12 -0.66 -3.04
N ALA A 24 -2.20 -1.99 -3.07
CA ALA A 24 -2.18 -2.82 -1.88
C ALA A 24 -0.75 -3.30 -1.61
N VAL A 25 -0.12 -2.72 -0.59
CA VAL A 25 1.33 -2.86 -0.31
C VAL A 25 1.53 -3.71 0.93
N ASN A 26 2.43 -4.70 0.91
CA ASN A 26 2.85 -5.40 2.12
C ASN A 26 3.64 -4.47 3.06
N HIS A 27 3.60 -4.73 4.37
CA HIS A 27 4.17 -3.81 5.36
C HIS A 27 5.09 -4.48 6.37
N SER A 28 6.36 -4.54 6.03
CA SER A 28 7.41 -5.07 6.90
C SER A 28 8.24 -3.96 7.58
N HIS A 29 8.36 -2.79 6.94
CA HIS A 29 9.22 -1.72 7.45
C HIS A 29 8.65 -0.31 7.23
N GLY A 30 9.11 0.66 8.04
CA GLY A 30 8.64 2.06 7.95
C GLY A 30 8.96 2.78 6.65
N VAL A 31 9.92 2.31 5.88
CA VAL A 31 10.30 2.91 4.58
C VAL A 31 9.52 2.35 3.40
N ASP A 32 8.66 1.34 3.58
CA ASP A 32 7.91 0.75 2.48
C ASP A 32 7.04 1.79 1.76
N GLY A 33 6.30 2.62 2.52
CA GLY A 33 5.51 3.71 1.96
C GLY A 33 6.34 4.71 1.15
N PRO A 34 7.37 5.35 1.74
CA PRO A 34 8.31 6.20 1.00
C PRO A 34 8.92 5.53 -0.24
N MET A 35 9.26 4.22 -0.18
CA MET A 35 9.76 3.49 -1.35
C MET A 35 8.74 3.45 -2.47
N VAL A 36 7.51 3.04 -2.18
CA VAL A 36 6.44 2.99 -3.20
C VAL A 36 6.15 4.38 -3.74
N MET A 37 6.02 5.40 -2.88
CA MET A 37 5.81 6.79 -3.32
C MET A 37 6.89 7.30 -4.28
N GLY A 38 8.15 6.90 -4.07
CA GLY A 38 9.28 7.33 -4.90
C GLY A 38 9.42 6.60 -6.23
N VAL A 39 8.73 5.48 -6.44
CA VAL A 39 8.86 4.64 -7.64
C VAL A 39 7.52 4.39 -8.35
N ALA A 40 6.39 4.71 -7.73
CA ALA A 40 5.09 4.61 -8.36
C ALA A 40 4.99 5.57 -9.56
N PRO A 41 4.36 5.16 -10.69
CA PRO A 41 4.29 5.98 -11.90
C PRO A 41 3.31 7.15 -11.76
N ARG A 42 2.51 7.18 -10.69
CA ARG A 42 1.53 8.24 -10.39
C ARG A 42 1.66 8.68 -8.93
N PRO A 43 1.35 9.95 -8.59
CA PRO A 43 1.28 10.40 -7.21
C PRO A 43 0.39 9.48 -6.38
N THR A 44 0.89 9.01 -5.24
CA THR A 44 0.19 8.04 -4.39
C THR A 44 -0.09 8.63 -3.01
N HIS A 45 -1.33 8.56 -2.57
CA HIS A 45 -1.82 9.06 -1.31
C HIS A 45 -2.00 7.90 -0.32
N PHE A 46 -1.21 7.86 0.75
CA PHE A 46 -1.30 6.82 1.77
C PHE A 46 -2.11 7.27 2.98
N LEU A 47 -2.82 6.31 3.58
CA LEU A 47 -3.37 6.45 4.92
C LEU A 47 -2.26 6.25 5.95
N ILE A 48 -1.78 7.35 6.54
CA ILE A 48 -0.68 7.36 7.50
C ILE A 48 -1.21 7.67 8.90
N LYS A 49 -0.77 6.89 9.90
CA LYS A 49 -1.18 7.10 11.29
C LYS A 49 -0.85 8.52 11.77
N LYS A 50 -1.75 9.14 12.54
CA LYS A 50 -1.61 10.52 13.05
C LYS A 50 -0.30 10.76 13.81
N GLU A 51 0.22 9.74 14.50
CA GLU A 51 1.46 9.82 15.27
C GLU A 51 2.72 9.98 14.40
N ALA A 52 2.62 9.80 13.09
CA ALA A 52 3.71 10.08 12.15
C ALA A 52 3.76 11.56 11.72
N PHE A 53 2.71 12.32 11.98
CA PHE A 53 2.61 13.73 11.63
C PHE A 53 3.16 14.59 12.77
N VAL A 54 4.49 14.71 12.84
CA VAL A 54 5.19 15.42 13.92
C VAL A 54 6.12 16.50 13.37
N GLY A 55 6.15 17.66 14.04
CA GLY A 55 7.06 18.77 13.72
C GLY A 55 6.97 19.17 12.22
N PRO A 56 8.11 19.38 11.55
CA PRO A 56 8.13 19.79 10.14
C PRO A 56 7.61 18.71 9.16
N LEU A 57 7.53 17.46 9.61
CA LEU A 57 7.00 16.37 8.79
C LEU A 57 5.49 16.48 8.60
N ASP A 58 4.75 17.05 9.56
CA ASP A 58 3.30 17.24 9.46
C ASP A 58 2.90 18.08 8.21
N PRO A 59 3.31 19.36 8.08
CA PRO A 59 2.95 20.14 6.90
C PRO A 59 3.53 19.57 5.61
N PHE A 60 4.69 18.92 5.65
CA PHE A 60 5.25 18.26 4.49
C PHE A 60 4.37 17.11 3.99
N LEU A 61 3.96 16.19 4.87
CA LEU A 61 3.10 15.06 4.50
C LEU A 61 1.74 15.53 3.96
N LEU A 62 1.14 16.53 4.60
CA LEU A 62 -0.11 17.12 4.11
C LEU A 62 0.07 17.76 2.73
N ARG A 63 1.17 18.49 2.50
CA ARG A 63 1.46 19.15 1.22
C ARG A 63 1.64 18.16 0.07
N ILE A 64 2.18 16.97 0.33
CA ILE A 64 2.30 15.90 -0.67
C ILE A 64 1.06 15.00 -0.72
N GLY A 65 -0.05 15.44 -0.09
CA GLY A 65 -1.35 14.79 -0.16
C GLY A 65 -1.51 13.51 0.66
N GLN A 66 -0.69 13.32 1.70
CA GLN A 66 -0.85 12.14 2.55
C GLN A 66 -2.04 12.31 3.50
N LEU A 67 -2.79 11.24 3.73
CA LEU A 67 -4.01 11.24 4.52
C LEU A 67 -3.68 10.84 5.96
N LYS A 68 -3.96 11.74 6.91
CA LYS A 68 -3.80 11.47 8.34
C LYS A 68 -4.96 10.60 8.82
N VAL A 69 -4.68 9.49 9.52
CA VAL A 69 -5.70 8.60 10.08
C VAL A 69 -5.50 8.35 11.57
N ASP A 70 -6.56 8.52 12.34
CA ASP A 70 -6.64 8.05 13.72
C ASP A 70 -7.14 6.60 13.75
N ARG A 71 -6.26 5.67 14.11
CA ARG A 71 -6.59 4.24 14.14
C ARG A 71 -7.30 3.80 15.41
N SER A 72 -7.42 4.68 16.40
CA SER A 72 -8.11 4.41 17.66
C SER A 72 -9.64 4.54 17.56
N ILE A 73 -10.12 5.19 16.52
CA ILE A 73 -11.53 5.43 16.25
C ILE A 73 -11.90 5.11 14.81
N ALA A 74 -13.20 5.05 14.51
CA ALA A 74 -13.69 5.03 13.14
C ALA A 74 -13.54 6.43 12.52
N ASP A 75 -12.37 6.73 11.97
CA ASP A 75 -12.02 8.05 11.42
C ASP A 75 -12.74 8.31 10.09
N ARG A 76 -13.92 8.91 10.19
CA ARG A 76 -14.75 9.24 9.02
C ARG A 76 -14.05 10.22 8.08
N THR A 77 -13.26 11.15 8.62
CA THR A 77 -12.52 12.14 7.81
C THR A 77 -11.49 11.44 6.93
N ALA A 78 -10.72 10.52 7.50
CA ALA A 78 -9.76 9.73 6.74
C ALA A 78 -10.43 8.85 5.69
N ILE A 79 -11.59 8.24 6.02
CA ILE A 79 -12.38 7.43 5.07
C ILE A 79 -12.88 8.29 3.91
N THR A 80 -13.46 9.46 4.20
CA THR A 80 -13.96 10.39 3.17
C THR A 80 -12.82 10.85 2.29
N GLY A 81 -11.70 11.33 2.87
CA GLY A 81 -10.54 11.77 2.10
C GLY A 81 -9.95 10.69 1.20
N ALA A 82 -9.94 9.42 1.63
CA ALA A 82 -9.51 8.30 0.79
C ALA A 82 -10.47 8.06 -0.39
N LEU A 83 -11.79 8.16 -0.16
CA LEU A 83 -12.78 8.06 -1.23
C LEU A 83 -12.73 9.25 -2.19
N ASP A 84 -12.46 10.46 -1.69
CA ASP A 84 -12.29 11.66 -2.52
C ASP A 84 -11.07 11.55 -3.45
N VAL A 85 -9.94 10.98 -2.96
CA VAL A 85 -8.79 10.66 -3.79
C VAL A 85 -9.19 9.75 -4.94
N LEU A 86 -9.93 8.67 -4.65
CA LEU A 86 -10.37 7.74 -5.69
C LEU A 86 -11.41 8.37 -6.63
N ALA A 87 -12.33 9.18 -6.12
CA ALA A 87 -13.32 9.91 -6.93
C ALA A 87 -12.67 10.93 -7.88
N ALA A 88 -11.50 11.44 -7.53
CA ALA A 88 -10.68 12.32 -8.38
C ALA A 88 -9.69 11.56 -9.28
N ASP A 89 -9.96 10.29 -9.58
CA ASP A 89 -9.07 9.42 -10.38
C ASP A 89 -7.66 9.27 -9.79
N GLY A 90 -7.50 9.47 -8.49
CA GLY A 90 -6.22 9.38 -7.79
C GLY A 90 -5.79 7.95 -7.47
N VAL A 91 -4.57 7.83 -6.94
CA VAL A 91 -4.00 6.55 -6.49
C VAL A 91 -3.96 6.51 -4.97
N LEU A 92 -4.67 5.56 -4.37
CA LEU A 92 -4.70 5.33 -2.93
C LEU A 92 -3.76 4.19 -2.55
N GLY A 93 -2.75 4.47 -1.73
CA GLY A 93 -1.87 3.46 -1.16
C GLY A 93 -2.41 2.94 0.18
N ILE A 94 -2.52 1.63 0.32
CA ILE A 94 -3.01 0.98 1.54
C ILE A 94 -2.04 -0.11 1.96
N PHE A 95 -1.74 -0.15 3.26
CA PHE A 95 -1.14 -1.30 3.92
C PHE A 95 -2.26 -2.13 4.56
N PRO A 96 -2.75 -3.19 3.91
CA PRO A 96 -3.97 -3.88 4.33
C PRO A 96 -3.82 -4.62 5.66
N GLU A 97 -2.60 -4.95 6.07
CA GLU A 97 -2.28 -5.53 7.38
C GLU A 97 -2.54 -4.54 8.54
N GLY A 98 -2.55 -3.24 8.25
CA GLY A 98 -2.82 -2.17 9.20
C GLY A 98 -1.68 -1.89 10.18
N THR A 99 -0.74 -2.80 10.38
CA THR A 99 0.44 -2.67 11.23
C THR A 99 1.64 -3.28 10.52
N ARG A 100 2.84 -2.91 10.94
CA ARG A 100 4.06 -3.59 10.48
C ARG A 100 4.12 -4.98 11.09
N GLY A 101 4.45 -5.97 10.27
CA GLY A 101 4.59 -7.37 10.65
C GLY A 101 5.57 -8.08 9.73
N GLU A 102 5.32 -9.34 9.47
CA GLU A 102 6.11 -10.14 8.51
C GLU A 102 5.94 -9.66 7.05
N GLY A 103 4.90 -8.86 6.78
CA GLY A 103 4.59 -8.36 5.45
C GLY A 103 4.19 -9.49 4.49
N ASP A 104 3.44 -10.47 5.00
CA ASP A 104 3.05 -11.70 4.32
C ASP A 104 1.56 -11.77 3.97
N PHE A 105 0.80 -10.70 4.30
CA PHE A 105 -0.65 -10.65 4.13
C PHE A 105 -1.44 -11.74 4.89
N ALA A 106 -0.86 -12.30 5.96
CA ALA A 106 -1.52 -13.34 6.77
C ALA A 106 -2.86 -12.89 7.33
N SER A 107 -3.03 -11.59 7.60
CA SER A 107 -4.30 -11.01 8.01
C SER A 107 -4.53 -9.66 7.33
N LEU A 108 -5.77 -9.44 6.87
CA LEU A 108 -6.17 -8.16 6.27
C LEU A 108 -7.25 -7.49 7.10
N ARG A 109 -7.18 -6.17 7.17
CA ARG A 109 -8.27 -5.34 7.67
C ARG A 109 -9.29 -5.07 6.57
N ALA A 110 -10.56 -5.04 6.92
CA ALA A 110 -11.67 -4.82 5.97
C ALA A 110 -11.62 -3.49 5.19
N GLY A 111 -10.73 -2.57 5.57
CA GLY A 111 -10.61 -1.26 4.92
C GLY A 111 -10.29 -1.33 3.44
N LEU A 112 -9.39 -2.22 3.03
CA LEU A 112 -9.04 -2.38 1.61
C LEU A 112 -10.25 -2.82 0.78
N ALA A 113 -10.95 -3.86 1.22
CA ALA A 113 -12.16 -4.35 0.54
C ALA A 113 -13.26 -3.28 0.51
N TYR A 114 -13.43 -2.53 1.62
CA TYR A 114 -14.39 -1.44 1.69
C TYR A 114 -14.12 -0.37 0.62
N PHE A 115 -12.88 0.13 0.52
CA PHE A 115 -12.53 1.15 -0.47
C PHE A 115 -12.69 0.63 -1.91
N ALA A 116 -12.23 -0.58 -2.19
CA ALA A 116 -12.32 -1.17 -3.52
C ALA A 116 -13.77 -1.39 -3.97
N VAL A 117 -14.61 -1.99 -3.10
CA VAL A 117 -16.04 -2.23 -3.41
C VAL A 117 -16.81 -0.90 -3.49
N ARG A 118 -16.45 0.10 -2.66
CA ARG A 118 -17.15 1.39 -2.63
C ARG A 118 -16.85 2.25 -3.84
N SER A 119 -15.60 2.29 -4.29
CA SER A 119 -15.13 3.12 -5.41
C SER A 119 -15.19 2.43 -6.77
N GLY A 120 -15.18 1.08 -6.80
CA GLY A 120 -14.97 0.30 -8.02
C GLY A 120 -13.53 0.37 -8.55
N ALA A 121 -12.61 0.93 -7.78
CA ALA A 121 -11.21 1.03 -8.19
C ALA A 121 -10.53 -0.34 -8.22
N PRO A 122 -9.78 -0.68 -9.28
CA PRO A 122 -8.98 -1.90 -9.32
C PRO A 122 -7.86 -1.84 -8.27
N ILE A 123 -7.50 -3.01 -7.77
CA ILE A 123 -6.40 -3.21 -6.83
C ILE A 123 -5.17 -3.66 -7.59
N VAL A 124 -4.06 -2.95 -7.43
CA VAL A 124 -2.73 -3.38 -7.90
C VAL A 124 -1.96 -3.87 -6.69
N PRO A 125 -1.59 -5.16 -6.62
CA PRO A 125 -0.75 -5.66 -5.55
C PRO A 125 0.67 -5.17 -5.72
N VAL A 126 1.31 -4.77 -4.62
CA VAL A 126 2.69 -4.26 -4.63
C VAL A 126 3.49 -4.97 -3.54
N ALA A 127 4.52 -5.70 -3.94
CA ALA A 127 5.46 -6.31 -3.01
C ALA A 127 6.70 -5.42 -2.84
N VAL A 128 7.00 -5.04 -1.59
CA VAL A 128 8.24 -4.36 -1.21
C VAL A 128 9.09 -5.36 -0.44
N LEU A 129 10.25 -5.70 -0.98
CA LEU A 129 11.14 -6.74 -0.45
C LEU A 129 12.54 -6.19 -0.19
N GLY A 130 13.17 -6.65 0.90
CA GLY A 130 14.52 -6.25 1.29
C GLY A 130 14.60 -5.02 2.19
N THR A 131 13.46 -4.52 2.68
CA THR A 131 13.42 -3.42 3.66
C THR A 131 13.56 -3.92 5.09
N ALA A 132 13.07 -5.13 5.40
CA ALA A 132 13.13 -5.75 6.73
C ALA A 132 14.48 -6.43 7.02
N GLU A 133 15.29 -6.74 5.99
CA GLU A 133 16.55 -7.44 6.16
C GLU A 133 17.61 -6.56 6.85
N LYS A 134 17.93 -6.94 8.09
CA LYS A 134 19.04 -6.47 8.91
C LYS A 134 19.15 -4.94 9.00
N SER A 135 18.36 -4.36 9.87
CA SER A 135 18.65 -3.01 10.42
C SER A 135 20.13 -2.86 10.69
N GLY A 136 20.79 -1.95 10.00
CA GLY A 136 22.16 -1.56 10.33
C GLY A 136 22.24 -1.13 11.79
N ARG A 137 23.30 -1.49 12.49
CA ARG A 137 23.49 -1.29 13.93
C ARG A 137 23.34 0.18 14.39
N LEU A 138 23.44 1.16 13.48
CA LEU A 138 23.40 2.60 13.79
C LEU A 138 22.02 3.24 13.74
N ILE A 139 21.10 2.77 12.88
CA ILE A 139 19.74 3.32 12.80
C ILE A 139 18.76 2.15 12.62
N LYS A 140 18.19 1.66 13.74
CA LYS A 140 17.19 0.56 13.74
C LYS A 140 15.95 0.80 12.85
N ALA A 141 15.81 2.04 12.36
CA ALA A 141 14.63 2.48 11.61
C ALA A 141 14.82 2.52 10.08
N LEU A 142 16.02 2.19 9.55
CA LEU A 142 16.30 2.26 8.13
C LEU A 142 17.01 1.00 7.64
N PRO A 143 16.70 0.49 6.44
CA PRO A 143 17.48 -0.57 5.81
C PRO A 143 18.94 -0.13 5.62
N PRO A 144 19.90 -1.06 5.54
CA PRO A 144 21.30 -0.72 5.29
C PRO A 144 21.44 0.16 4.04
N LEU A 145 22.29 1.18 4.12
CA LEU A 145 22.58 2.06 2.96
C LEU A 145 23.08 1.21 1.79
N ARG A 146 22.67 1.58 0.57
CA ARG A 146 23.00 0.89 -0.67
C ARG A 146 22.48 -0.55 -0.77
N SER A 147 21.66 -1.02 0.18
CA SER A 147 20.96 -2.31 0.01
C SER A 147 20.01 -2.27 -1.17
N ARG A 148 19.82 -3.43 -1.80
CA ARG A 148 18.82 -3.62 -2.85
C ARG A 148 17.44 -3.71 -2.20
N VAL A 149 16.51 -2.91 -2.69
CA VAL A 149 15.09 -2.98 -2.36
C VAL A 149 14.33 -3.27 -3.64
N ASP A 150 13.58 -4.34 -3.65
CA ASP A 150 12.77 -4.72 -4.80
C ASP A 150 11.34 -4.23 -4.60
N VAL A 151 10.78 -3.51 -5.57
CA VAL A 151 9.38 -3.08 -5.60
C VAL A 151 8.73 -3.69 -6.83
N VAL A 152 7.84 -4.64 -6.61
CA VAL A 152 7.20 -5.43 -7.67
C VAL A 152 5.71 -5.11 -7.72
N PHE A 153 5.26 -4.53 -8.83
CA PHE A 153 3.85 -4.27 -9.10
C PHE A 153 3.24 -5.47 -9.84
N GLY A 154 2.11 -5.97 -9.36
CA GLY A 154 1.36 -7.04 -9.99
C GLY A 154 0.28 -6.55 -10.93
N ASP A 155 -0.45 -7.49 -11.54
CA ASP A 155 -1.56 -7.17 -12.43
C ASP A 155 -2.74 -6.62 -11.64
N PRO A 156 -3.44 -5.58 -12.14
CA PRO A 156 -4.64 -5.07 -11.50
C PRO A 156 -5.75 -6.13 -11.50
N PHE A 157 -6.53 -6.15 -10.41
CA PHE A 157 -7.70 -7.01 -10.28
C PHE A 157 -8.83 -6.31 -9.54
N ASP A 158 -10.08 -6.76 -9.77
CA ASP A 158 -11.26 -6.23 -9.12
C ASP A 158 -11.58 -6.98 -7.82
N ALA A 159 -11.94 -6.24 -6.77
CA ALA A 159 -12.36 -6.83 -5.49
C ALA A 159 -13.77 -7.43 -5.54
N GLY A 160 -14.64 -6.87 -6.39
CA GLY A 160 -16.05 -7.26 -6.50
C GLY A 160 -16.25 -8.55 -7.29
N ASP A 161 -17.42 -9.16 -7.10
CA ASP A 161 -17.93 -10.26 -7.90
C ASP A 161 -18.81 -9.78 -9.08
N GLY A 162 -18.80 -8.47 -9.36
CA GLY A 162 -19.65 -7.82 -10.36
C GLY A 162 -21.11 -7.63 -9.93
N SER A 163 -21.54 -8.13 -8.76
CA SER A 163 -22.94 -8.04 -8.31
C SER A 163 -23.33 -6.66 -7.75
N GLY A 164 -22.37 -5.79 -7.46
CA GLY A 164 -22.58 -4.49 -6.83
C GLY A 164 -23.09 -4.56 -5.39
N ARG A 165 -23.12 -5.75 -4.78
CA ARG A 165 -23.59 -5.94 -3.40
C ARG A 165 -22.61 -5.36 -2.41
N ARG A 166 -23.13 -4.60 -1.43
CA ARG A 166 -22.37 -3.94 -0.35
C ARG A 166 -22.71 -4.48 1.03
N THR A 167 -23.12 -5.74 1.11
CA THR A 167 -23.44 -6.41 2.37
C THR A 167 -22.16 -6.77 3.11
N ARG A 168 -22.27 -6.98 4.43
CA ARG A 168 -21.15 -7.45 5.25
C ARG A 168 -20.55 -8.74 4.68
N LYS A 169 -21.40 -9.70 4.32
CA LYS A 169 -20.98 -10.97 3.70
C LYS A 169 -20.19 -10.74 2.40
N ALA A 170 -20.64 -9.84 1.52
CA ALA A 170 -19.93 -9.52 0.29
C ALA A 170 -18.57 -8.87 0.55
N LEU A 171 -18.43 -8.06 1.61
CA LEU A 171 -17.14 -7.48 2.02
C LEU A 171 -16.19 -8.54 2.60
N ASP A 172 -16.70 -9.48 3.38
CA ASP A 172 -15.91 -10.57 3.94
C ASP A 172 -15.38 -11.47 2.81
N GLU A 173 -16.26 -11.87 1.86
CA GLU A 173 -15.86 -12.64 0.67
C GLU A 173 -14.86 -11.88 -0.23
N ALA A 174 -15.03 -10.56 -0.39
CA ALA A 174 -14.08 -9.72 -1.11
C ALA A 174 -12.72 -9.70 -0.39
N THR A 175 -12.71 -9.59 0.95
CA THR A 175 -11.48 -9.59 1.75
C THR A 175 -10.70 -10.90 1.58
N GLU A 176 -11.38 -12.05 1.59
CA GLU A 176 -10.74 -13.36 1.38
C GLU A 176 -10.14 -13.47 -0.04
N ARG A 177 -10.90 -13.05 -1.07
CA ARG A 177 -10.38 -13.05 -2.45
C ARG A 177 -9.15 -12.15 -2.60
N ILE A 178 -9.22 -10.94 -2.05
CA ILE A 178 -8.11 -9.99 -2.06
C ILE A 178 -6.89 -10.61 -1.37
N GLN A 179 -7.07 -11.19 -0.18
CA GLN A 179 -5.98 -11.81 0.57
C GLN A 179 -5.27 -12.88 -0.25
N LYS A 180 -6.03 -13.76 -0.90
CA LYS A 180 -5.49 -14.82 -1.74
C LYS A 180 -4.66 -14.27 -2.91
N GLN A 181 -5.15 -13.21 -3.58
CA GLN A 181 -4.46 -12.57 -4.69
C GLN A 181 -3.17 -11.86 -4.22
N LEU A 182 -3.21 -11.17 -3.08
CA LEU A 182 -2.05 -10.48 -2.53
C LEU A 182 -0.96 -11.49 -2.09
N ALA A 183 -1.35 -12.57 -1.43
CA ALA A 183 -0.41 -13.62 -1.02
C ALA A 183 0.25 -14.29 -2.25
N ALA A 184 -0.53 -14.65 -3.26
CA ALA A 184 -0.01 -15.23 -4.49
C ALA A 184 0.99 -14.29 -5.19
N HIS A 185 0.64 -12.98 -5.29
CA HIS A 185 1.57 -11.99 -5.86
C HIS A 185 2.87 -11.86 -5.06
N LEU A 186 2.80 -11.90 -3.73
CA LEU A 186 3.98 -11.82 -2.88
C LEU A 186 4.92 -13.02 -3.10
N ASP A 187 4.36 -14.22 -3.22
CA ASP A 187 5.14 -15.43 -3.50
C ASP A 187 5.78 -15.37 -4.89
N ASP A 188 5.05 -14.88 -5.89
CA ASP A 188 5.61 -14.65 -7.24
C ASP A 188 6.73 -13.61 -7.20
N ALA A 189 6.54 -12.51 -6.47
CA ALA A 189 7.54 -11.47 -6.31
C ALA A 189 8.81 -12.00 -5.63
N ARG A 190 8.67 -12.84 -4.60
CA ARG A 190 9.79 -13.52 -3.94
C ARG A 190 10.57 -14.41 -4.90
N ARG A 191 9.86 -15.25 -5.67
CA ARG A 191 10.50 -16.10 -6.71
C ARG A 191 11.23 -15.26 -7.76
N LEU A 192 10.59 -14.21 -8.27
CA LEU A 192 11.14 -13.33 -9.30
C LEU A 192 12.37 -12.56 -8.84
N THR A 193 12.44 -12.24 -7.55
CA THR A 193 13.53 -11.44 -6.98
C THR A 193 14.64 -12.29 -6.36
N GLY A 194 14.40 -13.58 -6.15
CA GLY A 194 15.33 -14.51 -5.48
C GLY A 194 15.38 -14.27 -3.97
N ARG A 195 14.25 -13.94 -3.34
CA ARG A 195 14.13 -13.68 -1.90
C ARG A 195 13.20 -14.65 -1.20
#